data_3bdd8df8cd4bc024e62e1c095ce8ebaf
#
_entry.id   3bdd8df8cd4bc024e62e1c095ce8ebaf
#
_cell.length_a   1.000
_cell.length_b   1.000
_cell.length_c   1.000
_cell.angle_alpha   90.00
_cell.angle_beta   90.00
_cell.angle_gamma   90.00
#
_symmetry.space_group_name_H-M   'P 1'
#
loop_
_entity.id
_entity.type
_entity.pdbx_description
1 polymer ?
#
loop_
_entity_poly.entity_id
_entity_poly.type
_entity_poly.pdbx_seq_one_letter_code
_entity_poly.pdbx_strand_id
1 'polypeptide(L)'
;WLMPENEWDAISVGYTSGTTGDPKGVVSHHRGAYLLAQGNAMVASMPKHSVYLWTLPMFHCNGWCFPWTMSAIIGTHVCLRQVRAEPIWNSIKNHKVSHLCGAPIVMSVILSQDQKNRFNITHEVQFFTAAAPPPENILREMQESGFLVTHLYGLTETYGPAVINEWHQEWNSLDMNAQASLKARQGVRYLPLEHLKVLDPDTMKQVPADGKTIGEVMFQGNIVMKGYLKNKSANQKAFEGGWFHSGDLAVMHPDGYLQLKDRSKDIIISGGENISSIEIEEVFLKNDCVSAAAVIAIPDQKWGEVPCAFIELKKDQNWNEIHAKQWCEENLASFKVPKYYFFENIPRTSTGKIQKFVLREKGKSLTGTN
;
A
#
# COMPACT_ATOMS: atom_id res chain seq x y z
N TRP A 1 -8.01 -0.81 35.93
CA TRP A 1 -7.51 -1.46 34.73
C TRP A 1 -7.30 -2.94 35.00
N LEU A 2 -8.01 -3.78 34.23
CA LEU A 2 -7.81 -5.22 34.27
C LEU A 2 -6.87 -5.62 33.13
N MET A 3 -5.78 -6.28 33.45
CA MET A 3 -4.87 -6.86 32.44
C MET A 3 -5.54 -8.12 31.86
N PRO A 4 -5.31 -8.43 30.56
CA PRO A 4 -5.78 -9.69 30.00
C PRO A 4 -5.11 -10.86 30.75
N GLU A 5 -5.87 -11.92 30.99
CA GLU A 5 -5.34 -13.16 31.61
C GLU A 5 -4.30 -13.83 30.70
N ASN A 6 -4.54 -13.73 29.38
CA ASN A 6 -3.62 -14.22 28.37
C ASN A 6 -3.45 -13.13 27.29
N GLU A 7 -2.24 -12.64 27.10
CA GLU A 7 -1.92 -11.62 26.10
C GLU A 7 -2.13 -12.11 24.66
N TRP A 8 -2.31 -13.40 24.44
CA TRP A 8 -2.69 -14.00 23.16
C TRP A 8 -4.21 -13.95 22.91
N ASP A 9 -5.00 -13.49 23.87
CA ASP A 9 -6.44 -13.32 23.67
C ASP A 9 -6.73 -12.25 22.61
N ALA A 10 -7.88 -12.41 21.94
CA ALA A 10 -8.30 -11.50 20.89
C ALA A 10 -8.64 -10.12 21.46
N ILE A 11 -8.07 -9.07 20.86
CA ILE A 11 -8.42 -7.67 21.18
C ILE A 11 -9.38 -7.08 20.17
N SER A 12 -9.30 -7.50 18.90
CA SER A 12 -10.13 -6.98 17.83
C SER A 12 -10.29 -7.94 16.66
N VAL A 13 -11.32 -7.70 15.85
CA VAL A 13 -11.55 -8.38 14.58
C VAL A 13 -11.70 -7.33 13.49
N GLY A 14 -10.75 -7.29 12.54
CA GLY A 14 -10.79 -6.45 11.36
C GLY A 14 -11.22 -7.26 10.12
N TYR A 15 -12.24 -6.81 9.38
CA TYR A 15 -12.64 -7.51 8.17
C TYR A 15 -11.86 -7.03 6.95
N THR A 16 -11.34 -7.98 6.15
CA THR A 16 -10.76 -7.68 4.84
C THR A 16 -11.87 -7.48 3.81
N SER A 17 -11.65 -6.60 2.84
CA SER A 17 -12.60 -6.35 1.75
C SER A 17 -12.75 -7.51 0.75
N GLY A 18 -12.05 -8.63 0.97
CA GLY A 18 -12.11 -9.82 0.13
C GLY A 18 -11.91 -9.49 -1.35
N THR A 19 -10.68 -9.43 -1.83
CA THR A 19 -10.43 -9.22 -3.28
C THR A 19 -10.69 -10.48 -4.12
N THR A 20 -11.01 -11.60 -3.48
CA THR A 20 -11.17 -12.93 -4.13
C THR A 20 -12.33 -13.74 -3.59
N GLY A 21 -13.25 -13.15 -2.85
CA GLY A 21 -14.36 -13.89 -2.24
C GLY A 21 -14.92 -13.18 -1.00
N ASP A 22 -15.55 -13.93 -0.13
CA ASP A 22 -16.16 -13.42 1.09
C ASP A 22 -15.15 -12.71 2.00
N PRO A 23 -15.55 -11.62 2.66
CA PRO A 23 -14.74 -10.93 3.65
C PRO A 23 -14.28 -11.87 4.77
N LYS A 24 -13.01 -11.81 5.15
CA LYS A 24 -12.45 -12.61 6.23
C LYS A 24 -12.25 -11.75 7.48
N GLY A 25 -12.69 -12.25 8.63
CA GLY A 25 -12.45 -11.62 9.91
C GLY A 25 -11.04 -11.93 10.41
N VAL A 26 -10.15 -10.97 10.41
CA VAL A 26 -8.78 -11.07 10.91
C VAL A 26 -8.77 -10.84 12.41
N VAL A 27 -8.30 -11.80 13.19
CA VAL A 27 -8.27 -11.71 14.65
C VAL A 27 -6.90 -11.22 15.11
N SER A 28 -6.85 -10.02 15.66
CA SER A 28 -5.67 -9.46 16.32
C SER A 28 -5.69 -9.79 17.83
N HIS A 29 -4.53 -9.80 18.48
CA HIS A 29 -4.37 -10.17 19.89
C HIS A 29 -3.66 -9.07 20.69
N HIS A 30 -3.80 -9.11 22.03
CA HIS A 30 -3.29 -8.09 22.92
C HIS A 30 -1.77 -7.91 22.80
N ARG A 31 -0.99 -9.00 22.71
CA ARG A 31 0.47 -8.93 22.51
C ARG A 31 0.85 -8.15 21.25
N GLY A 32 0.23 -8.46 20.11
CA GLY A 32 0.50 -7.77 18.85
C GLY A 32 0.14 -6.28 18.91
N ALA A 33 -1.01 -5.95 19.50
CA ALA A 33 -1.44 -4.58 19.69
C ALA A 33 -0.47 -3.78 20.58
N TYR A 34 -0.02 -4.39 21.69
CA TYR A 34 0.92 -3.76 22.62
C TYR A 34 2.28 -3.48 21.96
N LEU A 35 2.86 -4.47 21.28
CA LEU A 35 4.15 -4.32 20.63
C LEU A 35 4.10 -3.33 19.47
N LEU A 36 3.05 -3.42 18.63
CA LEU A 36 2.90 -2.51 17.50
C LEU A 36 2.64 -1.08 17.95
N ALA A 37 1.87 -0.88 19.02
CA ALA A 37 1.62 0.45 19.57
C ALA A 37 2.91 1.15 20.00
N GLN A 38 3.82 0.44 20.67
CA GLN A 38 5.13 0.96 21.06
C GLN A 38 6.04 1.15 19.83
N GLY A 39 6.06 0.15 18.92
CA GLY A 39 6.84 0.23 17.69
C GLY A 39 6.46 1.46 16.85
N ASN A 40 5.17 1.74 16.71
CA ASN A 40 4.68 2.94 16.03
C ASN A 40 5.23 4.22 16.67
N ALA A 41 5.16 4.34 17.99
CA ALA A 41 5.67 5.53 18.69
C ALA A 41 7.18 5.74 18.45
N MET A 42 7.95 4.66 18.46
CA MET A 42 9.41 4.71 18.22
C MET A 42 9.73 5.04 16.76
N VAL A 43 9.14 4.32 15.81
CA VAL A 43 9.42 4.46 14.37
C VAL A 43 8.92 5.79 13.83
N ALA A 44 7.74 6.25 14.27
CA ALA A 44 7.20 7.53 13.88
C ALA A 44 7.77 8.72 14.69
N SER A 45 8.78 8.49 15.53
CA SER A 45 9.40 9.53 16.36
C SER A 45 8.37 10.34 17.16
N MET A 46 7.36 9.67 17.74
CA MET A 46 6.25 10.29 18.46
C MET A 46 6.62 10.57 19.93
N PRO A 47 6.91 11.81 20.31
CA PRO A 47 7.07 12.15 21.71
C PRO A 47 5.74 12.07 22.48
N LYS A 48 5.80 12.11 23.81
CA LYS A 48 4.60 12.30 24.64
C LYS A 48 3.83 13.54 24.19
N HIS A 49 2.51 13.44 24.24
CA HIS A 49 1.58 14.50 23.85
C HIS A 49 1.58 14.86 22.36
N SER A 50 2.11 13.99 21.48
CA SER A 50 1.93 14.13 20.03
C SER A 50 0.46 14.32 19.68
N VAL A 51 0.20 15.07 18.62
CA VAL A 51 -1.15 15.34 18.11
C VAL A 51 -1.34 14.59 16.79
N TYR A 52 -2.28 13.65 16.78
CA TYR A 52 -2.56 12.79 15.62
C TYR A 52 -3.89 13.17 14.96
N LEU A 53 -3.84 13.47 13.65
CA LEU A 53 -5.03 13.76 12.84
C LEU A 53 -5.54 12.50 12.15
N TRP A 54 -6.79 12.15 12.39
CA TRP A 54 -7.45 10.99 11.83
C TRP A 54 -7.94 11.21 10.39
N THR A 55 -7.01 11.14 9.44
CA THR A 55 -7.29 11.03 8.02
C THR A 55 -7.41 9.57 7.56
N LEU A 56 -6.81 8.64 8.34
CA LEU A 56 -6.99 7.20 8.18
C LEU A 56 -8.28 6.76 8.90
N PRO A 57 -9.18 5.95 8.27
CA PRO A 57 -10.34 5.40 8.97
C PRO A 57 -9.92 4.51 10.13
N MET A 58 -10.48 4.74 11.33
CA MET A 58 -10.11 3.99 12.55
C MET A 58 -10.40 2.48 12.45
N PHE A 59 -11.39 2.08 11.62
CA PHE A 59 -11.71 0.66 11.44
C PHE A 59 -10.71 -0.07 10.53
N HIS A 60 -10.01 0.63 9.65
CA HIS A 60 -9.08 0.02 8.70
C HIS A 60 -7.81 -0.43 9.42
N CYS A 61 -7.57 -1.75 9.45
CA CYS A 61 -6.57 -2.41 10.30
C CYS A 61 -6.58 -1.85 11.73
N ASN A 62 -7.77 -1.56 12.28
CA ASN A 62 -7.99 -0.82 13.53
C ASN A 62 -7.10 0.44 13.66
N GLY A 63 -7.16 1.26 12.59
CA GLY A 63 -6.41 2.51 12.51
C GLY A 63 -4.89 2.32 12.58
N TRP A 64 -4.35 1.22 12.02
CA TRP A 64 -2.93 0.85 12.07
C TRP A 64 -2.35 0.82 13.48
N CYS A 65 -3.17 0.40 14.46
CA CYS A 65 -2.81 0.37 15.87
C CYS A 65 -2.57 1.75 16.54
N PHE A 66 -2.77 2.88 15.83
CA PHE A 66 -2.59 4.23 16.40
C PHE A 66 -3.55 4.57 17.55
N PRO A 67 -4.78 4.00 17.69
CA PRO A 67 -5.57 4.21 18.91
C PRO A 67 -4.81 3.83 20.17
N TRP A 68 -4.11 2.70 20.14
CA TRP A 68 -3.27 2.21 21.24
C TRP A 68 -1.97 3.00 21.39
N THR A 69 -1.33 3.33 20.26
CA THR A 69 -0.12 4.17 20.24
C THR A 69 -0.38 5.51 20.93
N MET A 70 -1.44 6.23 20.53
CA MET A 70 -1.78 7.53 21.09
C MET A 70 -2.10 7.44 22.59
N SER A 71 -2.75 6.36 23.02
CA SER A 71 -3.00 6.10 24.45
C SER A 71 -1.69 5.89 25.21
N ALA A 72 -0.74 5.13 24.65
CA ALA A 72 0.55 4.86 25.27
C ALA A 72 1.42 6.10 25.48
N ILE A 73 1.37 7.06 24.57
CA ILE A 73 2.15 8.33 24.63
C ILE A 73 1.37 9.50 25.23
N ILE A 74 0.15 9.28 25.74
CA ILE A 74 -0.73 10.33 26.27
C ILE A 74 -0.99 11.42 25.19
N GLY A 75 -1.18 10.96 23.95
CA GLY A 75 -1.35 11.84 22.79
C GLY A 75 -2.77 12.38 22.62
N THR A 76 -2.92 13.33 21.72
CA THR A 76 -4.21 13.95 21.39
C THR A 76 -4.73 13.43 20.06
N HIS A 77 -5.98 12.97 20.04
CA HIS A 77 -6.68 12.60 18.82
C HIS A 77 -7.46 13.78 18.27
N VAL A 78 -7.18 14.16 17.01
CA VAL A 78 -7.99 15.13 16.26
C VAL A 78 -8.78 14.36 15.21
N CYS A 79 -10.10 14.31 15.37
CA CYS A 79 -10.99 13.52 14.52
C CYS A 79 -11.64 14.40 13.46
N LEU A 80 -11.63 13.93 12.21
CA LEU A 80 -12.34 14.56 11.10
C LEU A 80 -13.64 13.80 10.79
N ARG A 81 -14.71 14.53 10.54
CA ARG A 81 -15.95 13.93 10.04
C ARG A 81 -15.80 13.48 8.58
N GLN A 82 -15.02 14.24 7.81
CA GLN A 82 -14.72 13.97 6.39
C GLN A 82 -13.30 14.41 6.08
N VAL A 83 -12.61 13.62 5.26
CA VAL A 83 -11.27 13.92 4.76
C VAL A 83 -11.40 14.92 3.61
N ARG A 84 -11.19 16.20 3.91
CA ARG A 84 -11.20 17.34 2.97
C ARG A 84 -10.00 18.24 3.24
N ALA A 85 -9.54 18.95 2.21
CA ALA A 85 -8.37 19.80 2.28
C ALA A 85 -8.46 20.87 3.39
N GLU A 86 -9.49 21.69 3.37
CA GLU A 86 -9.66 22.80 4.33
C GLU A 86 -9.69 22.34 5.80
N PRO A 87 -10.52 21.35 6.23
CA PRO A 87 -10.48 20.84 7.59
C PRO A 87 -9.12 20.26 8.00
N ILE A 88 -8.38 19.63 7.08
CA ILE A 88 -7.03 19.12 7.35
C ILE A 88 -6.10 20.27 7.67
N TRP A 89 -6.00 21.27 6.78
CA TRP A 89 -5.14 22.45 6.97
C TRP A 89 -5.50 23.24 8.24
N ASN A 90 -6.79 23.43 8.51
CA ASN A 90 -7.26 24.08 9.72
C ASN A 90 -6.89 23.30 10.99
N SER A 91 -6.99 21.95 10.94
CA SER A 91 -6.59 21.10 12.08
C SER A 91 -5.09 21.19 12.34
N ILE A 92 -4.25 21.13 11.30
CA ILE A 92 -2.79 21.27 11.44
C ILE A 92 -2.44 22.61 12.06
N LYS A 93 -3.07 23.69 11.60
CA LYS A 93 -2.86 25.04 12.13
C LYS A 93 -3.28 25.18 13.59
N ASN A 94 -4.52 24.79 13.89
CA ASN A 94 -5.16 25.11 15.16
C ASN A 94 -4.75 24.16 16.30
N HIS A 95 -4.46 22.89 15.97
CA HIS A 95 -4.13 21.85 16.96
C HIS A 95 -2.66 21.44 16.94
N LYS A 96 -1.82 22.05 16.07
CA LYS A 96 -0.41 21.69 15.93
C LYS A 96 -0.23 20.21 15.67
N VAL A 97 -1.03 19.66 14.74
CA VAL A 97 -0.94 18.26 14.34
C VAL A 97 0.47 17.93 13.90
N SER A 98 1.03 16.88 14.48
CA SER A 98 2.39 16.42 14.19
C SER A 98 2.42 15.13 13.34
N HIS A 99 1.35 14.33 13.39
CA HIS A 99 1.31 13.04 12.71
C HIS A 99 -0.06 12.76 12.09
N LEU A 100 -0.06 12.17 10.91
CA LEU A 100 -1.24 11.65 10.25
C LEU A 100 -0.86 10.51 9.29
N CYS A 101 -1.84 9.66 8.97
CA CYS A 101 -1.67 8.54 8.04
C CYS A 101 -2.76 8.58 6.97
N GLY A 102 -2.45 8.09 5.80
CA GLY A 102 -3.45 7.98 4.74
C GLY A 102 -2.95 7.25 3.50
N ALA A 103 -3.89 6.79 2.67
CA ALA A 103 -3.59 6.32 1.33
C ALA A 103 -3.11 7.50 0.44
N PRO A 104 -2.45 7.24 -0.71
CA PRO A 104 -1.96 8.28 -1.61
C PRO A 104 -3.02 9.32 -2.02
N ILE A 105 -4.28 8.92 -2.14
CA ILE A 105 -5.39 9.83 -2.44
C ILE A 105 -5.55 10.95 -1.38
N VAL A 106 -5.20 10.68 -0.12
CA VAL A 106 -5.27 11.69 0.95
C VAL A 106 -4.24 12.80 0.71
N MET A 107 -3.07 12.50 0.17
CA MET A 107 -2.08 13.50 -0.23
C MET A 107 -2.64 14.40 -1.34
N SER A 108 -3.27 13.82 -2.37
CA SER A 108 -3.93 14.60 -3.42
C SER A 108 -5.03 15.50 -2.86
N VAL A 109 -5.79 15.03 -1.88
CA VAL A 109 -6.79 15.87 -1.17
C VAL A 109 -6.11 17.01 -0.42
N ILE A 110 -5.03 16.77 0.31
CA ILE A 110 -4.27 17.84 1.01
C ILE A 110 -3.79 18.89 0.01
N LEU A 111 -3.24 18.44 -1.11
CA LEU A 111 -2.67 19.30 -2.15
C LEU A 111 -3.73 20.00 -3.01
N SER A 112 -5.00 19.57 -2.97
CA SER A 112 -6.10 20.26 -3.68
C SER A 112 -6.48 21.61 -3.07
N GLN A 113 -5.98 21.95 -1.88
CA GLN A 113 -6.16 23.28 -1.30
C GLN A 113 -5.39 24.33 -2.10
N ASP A 114 -6.05 25.44 -2.46
CA ASP A 114 -5.40 26.59 -3.07
C ASP A 114 -4.15 27.01 -2.29
N GLN A 115 -3.02 27.23 -2.95
CA GLN A 115 -1.76 27.60 -2.29
C GLN A 115 -1.89 28.85 -1.40
N LYS A 116 -2.69 29.85 -1.83
CA LYS A 116 -2.97 31.05 -1.03
C LYS A 116 -3.69 30.77 0.30
N ASN A 117 -4.37 29.63 0.41
CA ASN A 117 -5.11 29.21 1.58
C ASN A 117 -4.34 28.17 2.42
N ARG A 118 -3.18 27.70 1.94
CA ARG A 118 -2.25 26.90 2.73
C ARG A 118 -1.45 27.84 3.64
N PHE A 119 -1.35 27.50 4.91
CA PHE A 119 -0.45 28.26 5.78
C PHE A 119 0.94 27.62 5.79
N ASN A 120 1.96 28.42 6.10
CA ASN A 120 3.31 27.90 6.25
C ASN A 120 3.40 27.04 7.52
N ILE A 121 3.65 25.75 7.35
CA ILE A 121 3.85 24.80 8.47
C ILE A 121 5.20 25.14 9.13
N THR A 122 5.19 25.47 10.41
CA THR A 122 6.38 25.89 11.18
C THR A 122 6.91 24.81 12.12
N HIS A 123 6.34 23.61 12.06
CA HIS A 123 6.72 22.44 12.85
C HIS A 123 6.72 21.20 11.95
N GLU A 124 7.35 20.14 12.40
CA GLU A 124 7.39 18.89 11.63
C GLU A 124 6.01 18.22 11.60
N VAL A 125 5.58 17.80 10.41
CA VAL A 125 4.35 17.03 10.20
C VAL A 125 4.68 15.77 9.43
N GLN A 126 4.64 14.63 10.13
CA GLN A 126 4.89 13.30 9.59
C GLN A 126 3.63 12.77 8.90
N PHE A 127 3.75 12.36 7.65
CA PHE A 127 2.69 11.71 6.87
C PHE A 127 3.10 10.29 6.51
N PHE A 128 2.42 9.30 7.07
CA PHE A 128 2.65 7.90 6.73
C PHE A 128 1.65 7.44 5.68
N THR A 129 2.17 6.93 4.57
CA THR A 129 1.36 6.39 3.47
C THR A 129 1.64 4.91 3.26
N ALA A 130 0.62 4.18 2.84
CA ALA A 130 0.73 2.77 2.47
C ALA A 130 -0.12 2.47 1.24
N ALA A 131 -0.07 1.26 0.75
CA ALA A 131 -0.60 0.75 -0.50
C ALA A 131 0.37 1.00 -1.67
N ALA A 132 -0.09 1.55 -2.81
CA ALA A 132 0.79 1.84 -3.93
C ALA A 132 1.79 2.97 -3.58
N PRO A 133 3.02 2.94 -4.11
CA PRO A 133 3.93 4.06 -4.00
C PRO A 133 3.28 5.34 -4.56
N PRO A 134 3.34 6.47 -3.84
CA PRO A 134 2.80 7.72 -4.36
C PRO A 134 3.62 8.22 -5.55
N PRO A 135 2.99 8.88 -6.53
CA PRO A 135 3.71 9.53 -7.63
C PRO A 135 4.74 10.54 -7.13
N GLU A 136 5.87 10.62 -7.82
CA GLU A 136 7.00 11.47 -7.42
C GLU A 136 6.63 12.95 -7.30
N ASN A 137 5.84 13.47 -8.23
CA ASN A 137 5.36 14.85 -8.19
C ASN A 137 4.52 15.15 -6.95
N ILE A 138 3.70 14.20 -6.49
CA ILE A 138 2.91 14.31 -5.25
C ILE A 138 3.83 14.33 -4.04
N LEU A 139 4.84 13.45 -4.00
CA LEU A 139 5.81 13.43 -2.89
C LEU A 139 6.56 14.75 -2.77
N ARG A 140 7.02 15.30 -3.89
CA ARG A 140 7.73 16.60 -3.94
C ARG A 140 6.82 17.72 -3.44
N GLU A 141 5.59 17.82 -3.94
CA GLU A 141 4.65 18.88 -3.54
C GLU A 141 4.27 18.76 -2.05
N MET A 142 4.14 17.55 -1.51
CA MET A 142 3.95 17.33 -0.07
C MET A 142 5.13 17.84 0.74
N GLN A 143 6.36 17.54 0.31
CA GLN A 143 7.58 18.00 0.97
C GLN A 143 7.71 19.54 0.92
N GLU A 144 7.46 20.16 -0.23
CA GLU A 144 7.41 21.60 -0.40
C GLU A 144 6.32 22.26 0.47
N SER A 145 5.24 21.54 0.76
CA SER A 145 4.16 21.96 1.66
C SER A 145 4.46 21.73 3.14
N GLY A 146 5.63 21.19 3.50
CA GLY A 146 6.10 21.00 4.88
C GLY A 146 5.78 19.64 5.50
N PHE A 147 5.43 18.64 4.69
CA PHE A 147 5.19 17.27 5.16
C PHE A 147 6.42 16.38 4.95
N LEU A 148 6.74 15.55 5.93
CA LEU A 148 7.68 14.45 5.79
C LEU A 148 6.90 13.18 5.48
N VAL A 149 7.03 12.67 4.27
CA VAL A 149 6.28 11.50 3.80
C VAL A 149 7.13 10.24 3.93
N THR A 150 6.61 9.24 4.64
CA THR A 150 7.23 7.91 4.78
C THR A 150 6.31 6.85 4.23
N HIS A 151 6.85 5.99 3.37
CA HIS A 151 6.11 4.87 2.79
C HIS A 151 6.18 3.64 3.70
N LEU A 152 5.03 3.04 3.96
CA LEU A 152 4.86 1.83 4.76
C LEU A 152 4.20 0.73 3.91
N TYR A 153 4.42 -0.52 4.30
CA TYR A 153 3.67 -1.65 3.79
C TYR A 153 3.24 -2.54 4.95
N GLY A 154 2.04 -3.05 4.86
CA GLY A 154 1.45 -3.99 5.81
C GLY A 154 0.06 -4.40 5.38
N LEU A 155 -0.52 -5.30 6.13
CA LEU A 155 -1.79 -5.95 5.85
C LEU A 155 -2.70 -5.85 7.07
N THR A 156 -3.98 -6.20 6.90
CA THR A 156 -4.88 -6.39 8.05
C THR A 156 -4.34 -7.49 8.96
N GLU A 157 -3.74 -8.49 8.37
CA GLU A 157 -3.15 -9.66 9.01
C GLU A 157 -1.87 -9.36 9.81
N THR A 158 -1.26 -8.19 9.62
CA THR A 158 -0.15 -7.68 10.44
C THR A 158 -0.57 -6.54 11.37
N TYR A 159 -1.89 -6.30 11.50
CA TYR A 159 -2.52 -5.27 12.33
C TYR A 159 -2.13 -3.82 11.95
N GLY A 160 -1.36 -3.63 10.92
CA GLY A 160 -0.85 -2.35 10.45
C GLY A 160 0.50 -2.50 9.76
N PRO A 161 1.41 -1.52 9.92
CA PRO A 161 2.72 -1.55 9.29
C PRO A 161 3.57 -2.77 9.70
N ALA A 162 4.17 -3.41 8.69
CA ALA A 162 5.11 -4.52 8.85
C ALA A 162 6.45 -4.26 8.13
N VAL A 163 6.48 -3.27 7.22
CA VAL A 163 7.65 -2.85 6.46
C VAL A 163 7.64 -1.32 6.37
N ILE A 164 8.81 -0.72 6.37
CA ILE A 164 9.02 0.72 6.26
C ILE A 164 10.13 1.04 5.26
N ASN A 165 9.90 2.05 4.44
CA ASN A 165 10.94 2.62 3.61
C ASN A 165 11.80 3.58 4.46
N GLU A 166 12.83 3.03 5.12
CA GLU A 166 13.81 3.83 5.84
C GLU A 166 14.68 4.60 4.85
N TRP A 167 14.74 5.92 5.02
CA TRP A 167 15.49 6.78 4.13
C TRP A 167 16.89 7.04 4.68
N HIS A 168 17.92 6.66 3.93
CA HIS A 168 19.31 6.98 4.30
C HIS A 168 19.68 8.39 3.86
N GLN A 169 20.33 9.16 4.73
CA GLN A 169 20.70 10.55 4.44
C GLN A 169 21.64 10.68 3.23
N GLU A 170 22.49 9.69 3.00
CA GLU A 170 23.38 9.61 1.83
C GLU A 170 22.65 9.59 0.49
N TRP A 171 21.41 9.08 0.46
CA TRP A 171 20.60 9.07 -0.75
C TRP A 171 20.14 10.45 -1.21
N ASN A 172 20.21 11.46 -0.33
CA ASN A 172 19.89 12.85 -0.70
C ASN A 172 20.87 13.41 -1.76
N SER A 173 22.07 12.84 -1.88
CA SER A 173 23.08 13.25 -2.86
C SER A 173 22.89 12.60 -4.24
N LEU A 174 21.99 11.61 -4.36
CA LEU A 174 21.70 10.93 -5.61
C LEU A 174 20.86 11.82 -6.54
N ASP A 175 20.90 11.52 -7.84
CA ASP A 175 20.00 12.16 -8.79
C ASP A 175 18.52 11.80 -8.53
N MET A 176 17.61 12.58 -9.09
CA MET A 176 16.18 12.44 -8.83
C MET A 176 15.62 11.06 -9.25
N ASN A 177 16.12 10.48 -10.36
CA ASN A 177 15.65 9.18 -10.82
C ASN A 177 16.09 8.06 -9.88
N ALA A 178 17.32 8.11 -9.39
CA ALA A 178 17.83 7.18 -8.40
C ALA A 178 17.04 7.29 -7.07
N GLN A 179 16.78 8.51 -6.60
CA GLN A 179 15.95 8.73 -5.41
C GLN A 179 14.52 8.20 -5.59
N ALA A 180 13.89 8.44 -6.75
CA ALA A 180 12.56 7.92 -7.06
C ALA A 180 12.53 6.38 -7.04
N SER A 181 13.54 5.73 -7.62
CA SER A 181 13.66 4.27 -7.60
C SER A 181 13.80 3.71 -6.19
N LEU A 182 14.52 4.39 -5.30
CA LEU A 182 14.63 4.00 -3.89
C LEU A 182 13.34 4.22 -3.11
N LYS A 183 12.63 5.32 -3.36
CA LYS A 183 11.33 5.63 -2.75
C LYS A 183 10.22 4.68 -3.19
N ALA A 184 10.33 4.08 -4.39
CA ALA A 184 9.36 3.11 -4.90
C ALA A 184 9.43 1.75 -4.19
N ARG A 185 10.48 1.46 -3.43
CA ARG A 185 10.60 0.24 -2.64
C ARG A 185 9.74 0.33 -1.38
N GLN A 186 9.26 -0.82 -0.88
CA GLN A 186 8.52 -0.86 0.39
C GLN A 186 9.47 -0.73 1.59
N GLY A 187 10.70 -1.19 1.44
CA GLY A 187 11.75 -0.99 2.44
C GLY A 187 12.14 -2.21 3.23
N VAL A 188 12.40 -2.01 4.52
CA VAL A 188 12.92 -3.01 5.45
C VAL A 188 11.87 -3.40 6.49
N ARG A 189 12.16 -4.45 7.22
CA ARG A 189 11.34 -4.98 8.31
C ARG A 189 11.01 -3.90 9.36
N TYR A 190 9.72 -3.75 9.67
CA TYR A 190 9.27 -2.84 10.73
C TYR A 190 9.75 -3.30 12.10
N LEU A 191 10.05 -2.37 13.00
CA LEU A 191 10.72 -2.65 14.27
C LEU A 191 10.08 -3.78 15.09
N PRO A 192 8.75 -3.83 15.32
CA PRO A 192 8.15 -4.87 16.16
C PRO A 192 7.88 -6.21 15.46
N LEU A 193 8.21 -6.34 14.18
CA LEU A 193 8.10 -7.60 13.44
C LEU A 193 9.40 -8.40 13.60
N GLU A 194 9.34 -9.68 13.94
CA GLU A 194 10.53 -10.50 14.14
C GLU A 194 11.18 -10.93 12.83
N HIS A 195 10.39 -11.41 11.88
CA HIS A 195 10.91 -11.94 10.62
C HIS A 195 10.11 -11.48 9.40
N LEU A 196 10.85 -11.00 8.41
CA LEU A 196 10.40 -10.67 7.06
C LEU A 196 11.29 -11.42 6.07
N LYS A 197 10.70 -12.20 5.17
CA LYS A 197 11.43 -12.89 4.12
C LYS A 197 10.66 -12.87 2.80
N VAL A 198 11.41 -13.03 1.70
CA VAL A 198 10.85 -13.35 0.38
C VAL A 198 11.23 -14.80 0.10
N LEU A 199 10.23 -15.68 0.10
CA LEU A 199 10.42 -17.12 -0.06
C LEU A 199 9.75 -17.58 -1.35
N ASP A 200 10.32 -18.62 -1.95
CA ASP A 200 9.66 -19.40 -2.98
C ASP A 200 8.50 -20.17 -2.31
N PRO A 201 7.24 -19.97 -2.72
CA PRO A 201 6.09 -20.53 -2.01
C PRO A 201 5.99 -22.05 -2.06
N ASP A 202 6.58 -22.69 -3.07
CA ASP A 202 6.53 -24.16 -3.25
C ASP A 202 7.62 -24.87 -2.43
N THR A 203 8.81 -24.29 -2.39
CA THR A 203 9.97 -24.90 -1.74
C THR A 203 10.26 -24.35 -0.35
N MET A 204 9.63 -23.24 0.03
CA MET A 204 9.85 -22.49 1.27
C MET A 204 11.31 -22.02 1.45
N LYS A 205 12.10 -21.99 0.37
CA LYS A 205 13.47 -21.49 0.38
C LYS A 205 13.51 -20.00 0.12
N GLN A 206 14.43 -19.32 0.79
CA GLN A 206 14.65 -17.88 0.56
C GLN A 206 15.19 -17.65 -0.85
N VAL A 207 14.59 -16.71 -1.57
CA VAL A 207 15.08 -16.30 -2.89
C VAL A 207 16.36 -15.46 -2.74
N PRO A 208 17.23 -15.43 -3.76
CA PRO A 208 18.39 -14.55 -3.76
C PRO A 208 18.02 -13.07 -3.57
N ALA A 209 18.86 -12.34 -2.85
CA ALA A 209 18.73 -10.87 -2.72
C ALA A 209 19.41 -10.17 -3.92
N ASP A 210 18.86 -10.39 -5.12
CA ASP A 210 19.42 -9.90 -6.39
C ASP A 210 18.57 -8.79 -7.05
N GLY A 211 17.43 -8.42 -6.41
CA GLY A 211 16.48 -7.46 -6.94
C GLY A 211 15.71 -7.94 -8.16
N LYS A 212 15.77 -9.23 -8.50
CA LYS A 212 15.19 -9.82 -9.72
C LYS A 212 14.36 -11.05 -9.46
N THR A 213 14.87 -11.98 -8.64
CA THR A 213 14.19 -13.24 -8.34
C THR A 213 12.94 -12.96 -7.50
N ILE A 214 11.78 -13.30 -8.07
CA ILE A 214 10.48 -13.09 -7.43
C ILE A 214 10.19 -14.23 -6.46
N GLY A 215 9.66 -13.91 -5.28
CA GLY A 215 9.09 -14.84 -4.32
C GLY A 215 7.92 -14.18 -3.60
N GLU A 216 7.29 -14.92 -2.71
CA GLU A 216 6.20 -14.42 -1.88
C GLU A 216 6.75 -13.76 -0.61
N VAL A 217 6.19 -12.60 -0.25
CA VAL A 217 6.48 -11.93 1.03
C VAL A 217 5.85 -12.74 2.15
N MET A 218 6.67 -13.17 3.09
CA MET A 218 6.21 -13.95 4.24
C MET A 218 6.64 -13.31 5.55
N PHE A 219 5.74 -13.35 6.51
CA PHE A 219 5.92 -12.75 7.83
C PHE A 219 5.88 -13.82 8.93
N GLN A 220 6.66 -13.60 9.96
CA GLN A 220 6.57 -14.37 11.20
C GLN A 220 6.88 -13.45 12.38
N GLY A 221 6.02 -13.45 13.38
CA GLY A 221 6.24 -12.61 14.55
C GLY A 221 4.97 -12.27 15.32
N ASN A 222 5.17 -11.55 16.41
CA ASN A 222 4.13 -11.25 17.39
C ASN A 222 3.11 -10.18 16.94
N ILE A 223 3.34 -9.47 15.84
CA ILE A 223 2.33 -8.56 15.28
C ILE A 223 1.45 -9.23 14.21
N VAL A 224 1.79 -10.46 13.81
CA VAL A 224 0.98 -11.24 12.86
C VAL A 224 -0.29 -11.72 13.55
N MET A 225 -1.41 -11.71 12.84
CA MET A 225 -2.73 -12.10 13.33
C MET A 225 -2.74 -13.47 14.01
N LYS A 226 -3.68 -13.68 14.93
CA LYS A 226 -3.99 -14.99 15.49
C LYS A 226 -4.55 -15.97 14.45
N GLY A 227 -5.24 -15.44 13.46
CA GLY A 227 -5.84 -16.17 12.34
C GLY A 227 -7.15 -15.53 11.86
N TYR A 228 -7.75 -16.15 10.85
CA TYR A 228 -9.09 -15.80 10.37
C TYR A 228 -10.18 -16.44 11.25
N LEU A 229 -11.13 -15.62 11.67
CA LEU A 229 -12.23 -16.01 12.54
C LEU A 229 -13.05 -17.15 11.92
N LYS A 230 -13.18 -18.27 12.66
CA LYS A 230 -13.96 -19.46 12.25
C LYS A 230 -13.67 -19.99 10.85
N ASN A 231 -12.45 -19.78 10.32
CA ASN A 231 -12.07 -20.20 8.98
C ASN A 231 -10.81 -21.10 9.01
N LYS A 232 -11.00 -22.36 9.40
CA LYS A 232 -9.91 -23.33 9.58
C LYS A 232 -9.11 -23.58 8.30
N SER A 233 -9.78 -23.70 7.15
CA SER A 233 -9.11 -23.98 5.87
C SER A 233 -8.25 -22.80 5.40
N ALA A 234 -8.76 -21.56 5.54
CA ALA A 234 -7.96 -20.39 5.24
C ALA A 234 -6.76 -20.23 6.18
N ASN A 235 -6.92 -20.58 7.47
CA ASN A 235 -5.81 -20.54 8.42
C ASN A 235 -4.71 -21.56 8.08
N GLN A 236 -5.07 -22.77 7.69
CA GLN A 236 -4.09 -23.78 7.28
C GLN A 236 -3.22 -23.29 6.12
N LYS A 237 -3.85 -22.68 5.10
CA LYS A 237 -3.13 -22.12 3.94
C LYS A 237 -2.30 -20.88 4.33
N ALA A 238 -2.88 -19.98 5.14
CA ALA A 238 -2.23 -18.75 5.50
C ALA A 238 -0.98 -18.93 6.37
N PHE A 239 -0.87 -20.04 7.09
CA PHE A 239 0.25 -20.36 7.99
C PHE A 239 1.01 -21.62 7.60
N GLU A 240 0.96 -21.99 6.32
CA GLU A 240 1.70 -23.15 5.81
C GLU A 240 3.21 -22.96 6.05
N GLY A 241 3.90 -24.03 6.41
CA GLY A 241 5.33 -23.96 6.71
C GLY A 241 5.71 -23.11 7.91
N GLY A 242 4.74 -22.65 8.75
CA GLY A 242 4.99 -21.84 9.93
C GLY A 242 5.20 -20.35 9.65
N TRP A 243 4.97 -19.90 8.42
CA TRP A 243 5.02 -18.50 8.00
C TRP A 243 3.63 -18.02 7.61
N PHE A 244 3.36 -16.74 7.86
CA PHE A 244 2.18 -16.11 7.29
C PHE A 244 2.43 -15.73 5.82
N HIS A 245 1.64 -16.33 4.95
CA HIS A 245 1.64 -16.10 3.51
C HIS A 245 0.82 -14.86 3.18
N SER A 246 1.48 -13.81 2.70
CA SER A 246 0.79 -12.54 2.38
C SER A 246 -0.01 -12.59 1.08
N GLY A 247 0.37 -13.46 0.15
CA GLY A 247 -0.11 -13.47 -1.23
C GLY A 247 0.44 -12.31 -2.07
N ASP A 248 1.38 -11.51 -1.56
CA ASP A 248 2.05 -10.44 -2.29
C ASP A 248 3.43 -10.91 -2.76
N LEU A 249 3.74 -10.69 -4.03
CA LEU A 249 5.00 -11.08 -4.66
C LEU A 249 5.99 -9.92 -4.62
N ALA A 250 7.24 -10.23 -4.34
CA ALA A 250 8.30 -9.24 -4.21
C ALA A 250 9.65 -9.76 -4.66
N VAL A 251 10.59 -8.84 -4.79
CA VAL A 251 12.02 -9.12 -4.86
C VAL A 251 12.71 -8.55 -3.61
N MET A 252 13.83 -9.18 -3.23
CA MET A 252 14.71 -8.65 -2.19
C MET A 252 15.95 -8.05 -2.86
N HIS A 253 16.26 -6.80 -2.55
CA HIS A 253 17.46 -6.13 -3.04
C HIS A 253 18.69 -6.50 -2.21
N PRO A 254 19.92 -6.36 -2.75
CA PRO A 254 21.16 -6.68 -2.02
C PRO A 254 21.36 -5.90 -0.71
N ASP A 255 20.77 -4.71 -0.62
CA ASP A 255 20.79 -3.84 0.57
C ASP A 255 19.69 -4.20 1.61
N GLY A 256 18.95 -5.30 1.38
CA GLY A 256 17.92 -5.77 2.28
C GLY A 256 16.55 -5.10 2.11
N TYR A 257 16.39 -4.21 1.13
CA TYR A 257 15.12 -3.57 0.82
C TYR A 257 14.21 -4.47 0.00
N LEU A 258 12.98 -4.63 0.46
CA LEU A 258 11.92 -5.33 -0.25
C LEU A 258 11.27 -4.38 -1.27
N GLN A 259 10.98 -4.89 -2.46
CA GLN A 259 10.16 -4.23 -3.46
C GLN A 259 9.05 -5.15 -3.94
N LEU A 260 7.80 -4.73 -3.72
CA LEU A 260 6.63 -5.45 -4.24
C LEU A 260 6.60 -5.38 -5.76
N LYS A 261 6.22 -6.50 -6.36
CA LYS A 261 6.07 -6.62 -7.82
C LYS A 261 4.62 -6.78 -8.22
N ASP A 262 3.86 -7.61 -7.49
CA ASP A 262 2.42 -7.78 -7.71
C ASP A 262 1.80 -8.61 -6.59
N ARG A 263 0.51 -8.91 -6.73
CA ARG A 263 -0.13 -10.00 -6.01
C ARG A 263 -0.05 -11.29 -6.80
N SER A 264 0.09 -12.42 -6.14
CA SER A 264 0.16 -13.73 -6.80
C SER A 264 -1.02 -14.01 -7.75
N LYS A 265 -2.19 -13.46 -7.43
CA LYS A 265 -3.41 -13.55 -8.23
C LYS A 265 -3.59 -12.45 -9.29
N ASP A 266 -2.77 -11.41 -9.28
CA ASP A 266 -2.84 -10.27 -10.17
C ASP A 266 -1.70 -10.32 -11.22
N ILE A 267 -0.68 -11.17 -10.99
CA ILE A 267 0.36 -11.44 -11.99
C ILE A 267 -0.29 -12.00 -13.26
N ILE A 268 0.16 -11.55 -14.40
CA ILE A 268 -0.36 -11.94 -15.71
C ILE A 268 0.62 -12.94 -16.33
N ILE A 269 0.16 -14.13 -16.64
CA ILE A 269 1.02 -15.19 -17.21
C ILE A 269 0.81 -15.22 -18.72
N SER A 270 1.67 -14.52 -19.45
CA SER A 270 1.57 -14.39 -20.91
C SER A 270 2.70 -15.12 -21.61
N GLY A 271 2.36 -16.18 -22.35
CA GLY A 271 3.34 -16.98 -23.08
C GLY A 271 4.41 -17.64 -22.19
N GLY A 272 4.11 -17.88 -20.92
CA GLY A 272 5.04 -18.42 -19.93
C GLY A 272 5.86 -17.35 -19.17
N GLU A 273 5.73 -16.07 -19.53
CA GLU A 273 6.38 -14.96 -18.85
C GLU A 273 5.46 -14.33 -17.79
N ASN A 274 6.02 -14.02 -16.64
CA ASN A 274 5.31 -13.33 -15.56
C ASN A 274 5.35 -11.82 -15.79
N ILE A 275 4.19 -11.19 -15.98
CA ILE A 275 4.04 -9.75 -16.18
C ILE A 275 3.41 -9.14 -14.92
N SER A 276 4.09 -8.18 -14.32
CA SER A 276 3.55 -7.40 -13.22
C SER A 276 2.50 -6.41 -13.74
N SER A 277 1.29 -6.48 -13.19
CA SER A 277 0.25 -5.51 -13.47
C SER A 277 0.63 -4.13 -12.94
N ILE A 278 1.33 -4.07 -11.79
CA ILE A 278 1.80 -2.84 -11.16
C ILE A 278 2.82 -2.13 -12.05
N GLU A 279 3.74 -2.85 -12.67
CA GLU A 279 4.75 -2.26 -13.57
C GLU A 279 4.09 -1.49 -14.73
N ILE A 280 3.03 -2.04 -15.30
CA ILE A 280 2.28 -1.39 -16.38
C ILE A 280 1.49 -0.19 -15.85
N GLU A 281 0.85 -0.32 -14.67
CA GLU A 281 0.12 0.77 -14.01
C GLU A 281 1.04 1.96 -13.71
N GLU A 282 2.26 1.71 -13.24
CA GLU A 282 3.27 2.74 -12.99
C GLU A 282 3.67 3.48 -14.27
N VAL A 283 3.77 2.79 -15.40
CA VAL A 283 4.06 3.43 -16.70
C VAL A 283 2.93 4.38 -17.10
N PHE A 284 1.66 3.99 -16.91
CA PHE A 284 0.53 4.88 -17.17
C PHE A 284 0.53 6.10 -16.24
N LEU A 285 0.84 5.92 -14.96
CA LEU A 285 0.84 7.00 -13.96
C LEU A 285 1.94 8.05 -14.17
N LYS A 286 2.97 7.74 -14.96
CA LYS A 286 3.98 8.73 -15.39
C LYS A 286 3.45 9.69 -16.45
N ASN A 287 2.32 9.39 -17.08
CA ASN A 287 1.70 10.27 -18.08
C ASN A 287 0.81 11.31 -17.42
N ASP A 288 1.01 12.58 -17.75
CA ASP A 288 0.30 13.71 -17.15
C ASP A 288 -1.22 13.71 -17.37
N CYS A 289 -1.72 12.99 -18.38
CA CYS A 289 -3.15 12.87 -18.65
C CYS A 289 -3.86 11.87 -17.73
N VAL A 290 -3.11 10.97 -17.06
CA VAL A 290 -3.67 9.85 -16.30
C VAL A 290 -3.85 10.24 -14.83
N SER A 291 -5.04 9.97 -14.29
CA SER A 291 -5.33 10.11 -12.85
C SER A 291 -5.20 8.78 -12.11
N ALA A 292 -5.54 7.67 -12.77
CA ALA A 292 -5.38 6.32 -12.24
C ALA A 292 -5.32 5.29 -13.38
N ALA A 293 -4.68 4.16 -13.10
CA ALA A 293 -4.66 3.01 -13.98
C ALA A 293 -4.84 1.72 -13.18
N ALA A 294 -5.45 0.73 -13.81
CA ALA A 294 -5.57 -0.63 -13.29
C ALA A 294 -5.38 -1.63 -14.43
N VAL A 295 -4.50 -2.58 -14.23
CA VAL A 295 -4.21 -3.61 -15.23
C VAL A 295 -4.59 -4.98 -14.67
N ILE A 296 -5.27 -5.76 -15.51
CA ILE A 296 -5.75 -7.11 -15.19
C ILE A 296 -5.35 -8.11 -16.27
N ALA A 297 -5.33 -9.38 -15.90
CA ALA A 297 -5.21 -10.47 -16.84
C ALA A 297 -6.56 -10.72 -17.56
N ILE A 298 -6.51 -10.90 -18.87
CA ILE A 298 -7.63 -11.38 -19.68
C ILE A 298 -7.18 -12.65 -20.40
N PRO A 299 -8.01 -13.73 -20.44
CA PRO A 299 -7.69 -14.93 -21.18
C PRO A 299 -7.40 -14.64 -22.66
N ASP A 300 -6.38 -15.31 -23.20
CA ASP A 300 -5.99 -15.22 -24.61
C ASP A 300 -5.68 -16.61 -25.18
N GLN A 301 -6.22 -16.93 -26.35
CA GLN A 301 -6.07 -18.26 -26.95
C GLN A 301 -4.62 -18.59 -27.31
N LYS A 302 -3.80 -17.60 -27.65
CA LYS A 302 -2.42 -17.80 -28.07
C LYS A 302 -1.44 -17.75 -26.90
N TRP A 303 -1.66 -16.81 -25.96
CA TRP A 303 -0.69 -16.48 -24.93
C TRP A 303 -1.08 -16.96 -23.53
N GLY A 304 -2.26 -17.59 -23.37
CA GLY A 304 -2.85 -17.93 -22.10
C GLY A 304 -3.54 -16.75 -21.45
N GLU A 305 -2.78 -15.72 -21.12
CA GLU A 305 -3.29 -14.43 -20.64
C GLU A 305 -2.59 -13.27 -21.35
N VAL A 306 -3.27 -12.11 -21.37
CA VAL A 306 -2.69 -10.85 -21.85
C VAL A 306 -3.11 -9.69 -20.95
N PRO A 307 -2.27 -8.63 -20.83
CA PRO A 307 -2.63 -7.44 -20.08
C PRO A 307 -3.79 -6.69 -20.73
N CYS A 308 -4.70 -6.21 -19.87
CA CYS A 308 -5.83 -5.37 -20.21
C CYS A 308 -5.82 -4.15 -19.26
N ALA A 309 -5.74 -2.95 -19.81
CA ALA A 309 -5.63 -1.71 -19.07
C ALA A 309 -6.97 -0.98 -18.98
N PHE A 310 -7.33 -0.56 -17.77
CA PHE A 310 -8.37 0.40 -17.46
C PHE A 310 -7.71 1.69 -17.02
N ILE A 311 -8.05 2.80 -17.65
CA ILE A 311 -7.37 4.10 -17.50
C ILE A 311 -8.40 5.17 -17.17
N GLU A 312 -8.18 5.86 -16.05
CA GLU A 312 -8.97 7.01 -15.65
C GLU A 312 -8.16 8.28 -15.95
N LEU A 313 -8.73 9.15 -16.77
CA LEU A 313 -8.08 10.40 -17.16
C LEU A 313 -8.32 11.50 -16.13
N LYS A 314 -7.39 12.45 -16.04
CA LYS A 314 -7.62 13.70 -15.33
C LYS A 314 -8.70 14.52 -16.04
N LYS A 315 -9.37 15.40 -15.30
CA LYS A 315 -10.42 16.27 -15.84
C LYS A 315 -9.90 17.06 -17.05
N ASP A 316 -10.73 17.14 -18.09
CA ASP A 316 -10.46 17.91 -19.32
C ASP A 316 -9.27 17.39 -20.15
N GLN A 317 -8.75 16.19 -19.85
CA GLN A 317 -7.72 15.54 -20.65
C GLN A 317 -8.33 14.63 -21.73
N ASN A 318 -7.68 14.58 -22.89
CA ASN A 318 -8.06 13.71 -24.00
C ASN A 318 -6.88 12.83 -24.40
N TRP A 319 -7.02 11.54 -24.15
CA TRP A 319 -6.03 10.52 -24.49
C TRP A 319 -6.78 9.26 -24.96
N ASN A 320 -6.26 8.59 -25.96
CA ASN A 320 -6.96 7.46 -26.59
C ASN A 320 -6.07 6.22 -26.65
N GLU A 321 -6.64 5.12 -27.12
CA GLU A 321 -5.97 3.82 -27.21
C GLU A 321 -4.66 3.88 -28.02
N ILE A 322 -4.64 4.61 -29.14
CA ILE A 322 -3.45 4.73 -30.00
C ILE A 322 -2.29 5.39 -29.22
N HIS A 323 -2.58 6.49 -28.53
CA HIS A 323 -1.58 7.18 -27.72
C HIS A 323 -1.14 6.34 -26.52
N ALA A 324 -2.08 5.66 -25.87
CA ALA A 324 -1.80 4.81 -24.71
C ALA A 324 -0.90 3.61 -25.10
N LYS A 325 -1.18 3.00 -26.25
CA LYS A 325 -0.39 1.91 -26.79
C LYS A 325 1.03 2.37 -27.14
N GLN A 326 1.15 3.47 -27.88
CA GLN A 326 2.47 4.05 -28.20
C GLN A 326 3.27 4.37 -26.94
N TRP A 327 2.64 4.98 -25.93
CA TRP A 327 3.28 5.25 -24.64
C TRP A 327 3.82 3.99 -23.96
N CYS A 328 3.03 2.90 -23.99
CA CYS A 328 3.49 1.61 -23.46
C CYS A 328 4.62 1.01 -24.28
N GLU A 329 4.58 1.08 -25.62
CA GLU A 329 5.63 0.56 -26.50
C GLU A 329 6.98 1.28 -26.31
N GLU A 330 6.95 2.56 -25.96
CA GLU A 330 8.15 3.36 -25.65
C GLU A 330 8.74 3.08 -24.26
N ASN A 331 7.94 2.57 -23.31
CA ASN A 331 8.32 2.45 -21.90
C ASN A 331 8.34 1.01 -21.35
N LEU A 332 7.87 0.03 -22.13
CA LEU A 332 7.78 -1.39 -21.72
C LEU A 332 8.38 -2.31 -22.77
N ALA A 333 8.80 -3.50 -22.32
CA ALA A 333 9.10 -4.60 -23.24
C ALA A 333 7.82 -5.00 -23.99
N SER A 334 7.93 -5.36 -25.26
CA SER A 334 6.80 -5.60 -26.17
C SER A 334 5.76 -6.61 -25.68
N PHE A 335 6.19 -7.65 -24.94
CA PHE A 335 5.30 -8.66 -24.38
C PHE A 335 4.46 -8.18 -23.19
N LYS A 336 4.84 -7.04 -22.57
CA LYS A 336 4.13 -6.39 -21.46
C LYS A 336 3.10 -5.36 -21.92
N VAL A 337 3.14 -4.97 -23.19
CA VAL A 337 2.20 -3.95 -23.75
C VAL A 337 0.77 -4.47 -23.69
N PRO A 338 -0.18 -3.76 -23.08
CA PRO A 338 -1.57 -4.19 -23.02
C PRO A 338 -2.17 -4.45 -24.40
N LYS A 339 -3.01 -5.47 -24.50
CA LYS A 339 -3.75 -5.79 -25.71
C LYS A 339 -5.05 -4.99 -25.81
N TYR A 340 -5.64 -4.62 -24.67
CA TYR A 340 -6.92 -3.91 -24.56
C TYR A 340 -6.78 -2.68 -23.68
N TYR A 341 -7.49 -1.59 -24.05
CA TYR A 341 -7.47 -0.31 -23.35
C TYR A 341 -8.89 0.20 -23.17
N PHE A 342 -9.29 0.49 -21.93
CA PHE A 342 -10.60 1.05 -21.61
C PHE A 342 -10.43 2.35 -20.81
N PHE A 343 -11.09 3.40 -21.25
CA PHE A 343 -11.02 4.74 -20.64
C PHE A 343 -12.30 4.98 -19.84
N GLU A 344 -12.21 4.89 -18.51
CA GLU A 344 -13.37 5.01 -17.62
C GLU A 344 -12.98 5.24 -16.17
N ASN A 345 -13.97 5.56 -15.32
CA ASN A 345 -13.75 5.63 -13.87
C ASN A 345 -13.46 4.24 -13.31
N ILE A 346 -12.39 4.12 -12.54
CA ILE A 346 -11.95 2.87 -11.94
C ILE A 346 -12.69 2.64 -10.61
N PRO A 347 -13.37 1.49 -10.39
CA PRO A 347 -14.08 1.20 -9.16
C PRO A 347 -13.12 1.06 -7.97
N ARG A 348 -13.48 1.70 -6.85
CA ARG A 348 -12.69 1.71 -5.60
C ARG A 348 -13.54 1.32 -4.40
N THR A 349 -12.89 0.82 -3.38
CA THR A 349 -13.48 0.64 -2.04
C THR A 349 -13.66 1.99 -1.36
N SER A 350 -14.37 2.01 -0.23
CA SER A 350 -14.49 3.20 0.63
C SER A 350 -13.14 3.74 1.16
N THR A 351 -12.09 2.91 1.15
CA THR A 351 -10.72 3.27 1.52
C THR A 351 -9.86 3.71 0.33
N GLY A 352 -10.43 3.80 -0.88
CA GLY A 352 -9.75 4.22 -2.10
C GLY A 352 -9.00 3.11 -2.85
N LYS A 353 -9.05 1.85 -2.39
CA LYS A 353 -8.38 0.72 -3.05
C LYS A 353 -9.12 0.29 -4.31
N ILE A 354 -8.40 0.12 -5.42
CA ILE A 354 -8.95 -0.35 -6.69
C ILE A 354 -9.50 -1.79 -6.55
N GLN A 355 -10.69 -2.01 -7.10
CA GLN A 355 -11.39 -3.29 -7.07
C GLN A 355 -11.15 -4.07 -8.38
N LYS A 356 -9.92 -4.61 -8.55
CA LYS A 356 -9.55 -5.37 -9.77
C LYS A 356 -10.49 -6.54 -10.08
N PHE A 357 -11.13 -7.15 -9.06
CA PHE A 357 -12.08 -8.23 -9.30
C PHE A 357 -13.30 -7.78 -10.12
N VAL A 358 -13.79 -6.55 -9.90
CA VAL A 358 -14.89 -5.96 -10.70
C VAL A 358 -14.42 -5.73 -12.13
N LEU A 359 -13.18 -5.25 -12.29
CA LEU A 359 -12.60 -5.01 -13.61
C LEU A 359 -12.37 -6.32 -14.39
N ARG A 360 -12.02 -7.43 -13.70
CA ARG A 360 -11.87 -8.74 -14.35
C ARG A 360 -13.17 -9.23 -14.97
N GLU A 361 -14.27 -9.16 -14.23
CA GLU A 361 -15.57 -9.55 -14.76
C GLU A 361 -16.00 -8.65 -15.92
N LYS A 362 -15.78 -7.35 -15.79
CA LYS A 362 -16.04 -6.39 -16.86
C LYS A 362 -15.15 -6.62 -18.08
N GLY A 363 -13.86 -6.83 -17.89
CA GLY A 363 -12.89 -7.07 -18.96
C GLY A 363 -13.24 -8.30 -19.80
N LYS A 364 -13.61 -9.41 -19.16
CA LYS A 364 -14.10 -10.61 -19.86
C LYS A 364 -15.30 -10.31 -20.75
N SER A 365 -16.29 -9.58 -20.21
CA SER A 365 -17.48 -9.19 -20.97
C SER A 365 -17.16 -8.28 -22.16
N LEU A 366 -16.26 -7.30 -21.98
CA LEU A 366 -15.90 -6.33 -23.02
C LEU A 366 -15.02 -6.92 -24.13
N THR A 367 -14.21 -7.92 -23.81
CA THR A 367 -13.29 -8.58 -24.76
C THR A 367 -13.90 -9.82 -25.41
N GLY A 368 -15.10 -10.23 -24.98
CA GLY A 368 -15.77 -11.45 -25.49
C GLY A 368 -15.06 -12.75 -25.11
N THR A 369 -14.20 -12.72 -24.12
CA THR A 369 -13.49 -13.89 -23.58
C THR A 369 -14.24 -14.41 -22.36
N ASN A 370 -15.10 -15.42 -22.57
CA ASN A 370 -15.84 -16.13 -21.49
C ASN A 370 -15.02 -17.30 -20.93
#